data_8e6ebef282528e444b9e7bb0222fc905
#
_entry.id   8e6ebef282528e444b9e7bb0222fc905
#
_cell.length_a   1.000
_cell.length_b   1.000
_cell.length_c   1.000
_cell.angle_alpha   90.00
_cell.angle_beta   90.00
_cell.angle_gamma   90.00
#
_symmetry.space_group_name_H-M   'P 1'
#
loop_
_entity.id
_entity.type
_entity.pdbx_description
1 polymer ?
#
loop_
_entity_poly.entity_id
_entity_poly.type
_entity_poly.pdbx_seq_one_letter_code
_entity_poly.pdbx_strand_id
1 'polypeptide(L)'
;MRYDVALAACKSYEDAEVSAALETAVTAAGGLDWVTPGMRVALKLNLVSAMKPEEAATVHPAVVCALVRMLQARGAHVVLGDSPGGLYNAAHLQRVYDVTGLRAAETLGAELNGDFSVCSVSYPEAVQARSFTETAYLRNADAIIDVCKLKTHGMMGMTNAVKNFFGIIPGTMKPEYHYKYPKIEDFANMIVDLCEYCKPRLCICDAVVGMEGNGPTQGSARPIGCLLAAESPHALDLVACGLIGLRPDEVPTLTAAIRRGLCPESREALRVYGDADALAVADFKTVPSQASVFFRRGGKGPVAKLVDSFLFHLLTPYPKLHAKACIGCRKCANICPAKAITMQRGKPRIDRKACIHCFCCQEFCPKGAMQVGRNAVMRILEK
;
A
#
# COMPACT_ATOMS: atom_id res chain seq x y z
N MET A 1 18.93 21.19 9.93
CA MET A 1 19.01 19.86 10.61
C MET A 1 18.03 18.96 9.88
N ARG A 2 18.44 17.78 9.46
CA ARG A 2 17.61 16.84 8.71
C ARG A 2 16.97 15.82 9.66
N TYR A 3 15.69 15.50 9.44
CA TYR A 3 14.95 14.50 10.20
C TYR A 3 14.81 13.21 9.39
N ASP A 4 14.67 12.07 10.08
CA ASP A 4 14.49 10.77 9.42
C ASP A 4 13.07 10.63 8.87
N VAL A 5 12.08 11.19 9.57
CA VAL A 5 10.69 11.33 9.13
C VAL A 5 10.17 12.70 9.54
N ALA A 6 9.43 13.35 8.66
CA ALA A 6 8.78 14.62 8.94
C ALA A 6 7.26 14.50 8.79
N LEU A 7 6.51 15.02 9.78
CA LEU A 7 5.07 15.15 9.74
C LEU A 7 4.69 16.63 9.74
N ALA A 8 3.78 17.02 8.87
CA ALA A 8 3.20 18.35 8.86
C ALA A 8 1.67 18.25 8.92
N ALA A 9 1.05 18.98 9.85
CA ALA A 9 -0.41 19.02 9.97
C ALA A 9 -1.03 19.54 8.67
N CYS A 10 -2.08 18.86 8.20
CA CYS A 10 -2.82 19.18 6.98
C CYS A 10 -4.23 18.61 7.12
N LYS A 11 -5.22 19.44 7.42
CA LYS A 11 -6.58 19.00 7.79
C LYS A 11 -7.52 18.93 6.60
N SER A 12 -7.16 19.54 5.48
CA SER A 12 -7.97 19.57 4.27
C SER A 12 -7.10 19.40 3.01
N TYR A 13 -7.76 19.22 1.87
CA TYR A 13 -7.09 19.20 0.56
C TYR A 13 -7.14 20.55 -0.15
N GLU A 14 -7.35 21.65 0.60
CA GLU A 14 -7.23 22.98 0.08
C GLU A 14 -5.79 23.24 -0.38
N ASP A 15 -5.63 23.84 -1.56
CA ASP A 15 -4.34 23.94 -2.26
C ASP A 15 -3.25 24.63 -1.41
N ALA A 16 -3.60 25.72 -0.74
CA ALA A 16 -2.68 26.45 0.11
C ALA A 16 -2.23 25.63 1.33
N GLU A 17 -3.14 24.89 1.95
CA GLU A 17 -2.84 24.06 3.12
C GLU A 17 -1.96 22.86 2.75
N VAL A 18 -2.32 22.17 1.66
CA VAL A 18 -1.51 21.05 1.14
C VAL A 18 -0.12 21.50 0.75
N SER A 19 -0.01 22.63 0.04
CA SER A 19 1.28 23.16 -0.42
C SER A 19 2.19 23.53 0.76
N ALA A 20 1.66 24.21 1.77
CA ALA A 20 2.43 24.59 2.96
C ALA A 20 2.86 23.37 3.80
N ALA A 21 1.96 22.42 4.00
CA ALA A 21 2.27 21.19 4.74
C ALA A 21 3.30 20.33 3.99
N LEU A 22 3.16 20.19 2.67
CA LEU A 22 4.09 19.42 1.86
C LEU A 22 5.48 20.05 1.84
N GLU A 23 5.58 21.36 1.68
CA GLU A 23 6.85 22.10 1.72
C GLU A 23 7.55 21.92 3.08
N THR A 24 6.79 22.04 4.16
CA THR A 24 7.29 21.82 5.53
C THR A 24 7.85 20.40 5.70
N ALA A 25 7.06 19.38 5.35
CA ALA A 25 7.45 18.00 5.51
C ALA A 25 8.66 17.63 4.64
N VAL A 26 8.65 18.03 3.37
CA VAL A 26 9.74 17.74 2.43
C VAL A 26 11.03 18.44 2.86
N THR A 27 10.97 19.72 3.26
CA THR A 27 12.15 20.48 3.71
C THR A 27 12.77 19.84 4.96
N ALA A 28 11.95 19.46 5.94
CA ALA A 28 12.42 18.82 7.16
C ALA A 28 13.00 17.41 6.91
N ALA A 29 12.51 16.68 5.92
CA ALA A 29 13.01 15.36 5.52
C ALA A 29 14.29 15.40 4.66
N GLY A 30 14.82 16.58 4.33
CA GLY A 30 16.06 16.75 3.56
C GLY A 30 15.93 17.53 2.27
N GLY A 31 14.72 17.95 1.90
CA GLY A 31 14.46 18.85 0.77
C GLY A 31 14.56 18.20 -0.60
N LEU A 32 14.58 19.06 -1.61
CA LEU A 32 14.66 18.69 -3.04
C LEU A 32 15.90 19.28 -3.72
N ASP A 33 16.96 19.62 -2.99
CA ASP A 33 18.17 20.22 -3.57
C ASP A 33 18.93 19.29 -4.53
N TRP A 34 18.62 18.00 -4.47
CA TRP A 34 19.12 17.00 -5.39
C TRP A 34 18.42 17.02 -6.78
N VAL A 35 17.32 17.76 -6.91
CA VAL A 35 16.61 17.92 -8.19
C VAL A 35 17.29 18.99 -9.00
N THR A 36 17.75 18.66 -10.21
CA THR A 36 18.40 19.59 -11.13
C THR A 36 17.54 19.81 -12.37
N PRO A 37 17.69 20.95 -13.06
CA PRO A 37 16.96 21.24 -14.29
C PRO A 37 17.16 20.15 -15.36
N GLY A 38 16.07 19.77 -16.00
CA GLY A 38 16.07 18.69 -17.02
C GLY A 38 15.94 17.28 -16.47
N MET A 39 16.05 17.08 -15.16
CA MET A 39 15.94 15.76 -14.52
C MET A 39 14.54 15.19 -14.72
N ARG A 40 14.43 13.93 -15.13
CA ARG A 40 13.17 13.19 -15.25
C ARG A 40 12.84 12.50 -13.94
N VAL A 41 11.86 13.03 -13.21
CA VAL A 41 11.44 12.51 -11.91
C VAL A 41 10.13 11.73 -12.07
N ALA A 42 10.15 10.44 -11.74
CA ALA A 42 8.95 9.63 -11.73
C ALA A 42 8.28 9.66 -10.35
N LEU A 43 7.01 10.05 -10.30
CA LEU A 43 6.17 9.88 -9.13
C LEU A 43 5.50 8.50 -9.22
N LYS A 44 5.93 7.58 -8.36
CA LYS A 44 5.26 6.30 -8.16
C LYS A 44 4.05 6.50 -7.26
N LEU A 45 2.89 6.64 -7.88
CA LEU A 45 1.64 6.93 -7.19
C LEU A 45 1.00 5.68 -6.58
N ASN A 46 0.02 5.87 -5.69
CA ASN A 46 -0.88 4.84 -5.22
C ASN A 46 -2.26 5.01 -5.85
N LEU A 47 -2.56 4.25 -6.93
CA LEU A 47 -3.80 4.40 -7.70
C LEU A 47 -4.74 3.19 -7.61
N VAL A 48 -4.36 2.16 -6.99
CA VAL A 48 -5.02 0.86 -6.76
C VAL A 48 -6.17 0.46 -7.71
N SER A 49 -7.09 1.36 -8.02
CA SER A 49 -8.25 1.18 -8.93
C SER A 49 -8.85 2.55 -9.30
N ALA A 50 -9.76 2.58 -10.29
CA ALA A 50 -10.54 3.76 -10.65
C ALA A 50 -11.57 4.09 -9.54
N MET A 51 -11.11 4.79 -8.52
CA MET A 51 -11.88 5.22 -7.33
C MET A 51 -11.75 6.73 -7.16
N LYS A 52 -12.83 7.35 -6.70
CA LYS A 52 -12.85 8.81 -6.48
C LYS A 52 -11.97 9.20 -5.30
N PRO A 53 -11.41 10.42 -5.28
CA PRO A 53 -10.56 10.90 -4.17
C PRO A 53 -11.22 10.79 -2.79
N GLU A 54 -12.53 11.05 -2.70
CA GLU A 54 -13.31 11.01 -1.44
C GLU A 54 -13.41 9.59 -0.84
N GLU A 55 -13.18 8.55 -1.65
CA GLU A 55 -13.14 7.17 -1.17
C GLU A 55 -11.84 6.84 -0.42
N ALA A 56 -10.85 7.75 -0.41
CA ALA A 56 -9.54 7.63 0.24
C ALA A 56 -8.75 6.34 -0.10
N ALA A 57 -9.04 5.75 -1.26
CA ALA A 57 -8.36 4.54 -1.73
C ALA A 57 -7.08 4.85 -2.50
N THR A 58 -6.99 6.04 -3.10
CA THR A 58 -5.87 6.53 -3.91
C THR A 58 -5.27 7.78 -3.29
N VAL A 59 -4.03 8.10 -3.66
CA VAL A 59 -3.46 9.40 -3.31
C VAL A 59 -4.33 10.52 -3.87
N HIS A 60 -4.55 11.57 -3.09
CA HIS A 60 -5.39 12.70 -3.50
C HIS A 60 -4.67 13.57 -4.54
N PRO A 61 -5.35 14.01 -5.63
CA PRO A 61 -4.73 14.79 -6.68
C PRO A 61 -4.12 16.12 -6.20
N ALA A 62 -4.67 16.75 -5.17
CA ALA A 62 -4.09 17.97 -4.60
C ALA A 62 -2.64 17.78 -4.11
N VAL A 63 -2.35 16.64 -3.45
CA VAL A 63 -0.99 16.30 -2.99
C VAL A 63 -0.05 16.12 -4.18
N VAL A 64 -0.52 15.42 -5.22
CA VAL A 64 0.25 15.20 -6.45
C VAL A 64 0.52 16.52 -7.16
N CYS A 65 -0.50 17.38 -7.33
CA CYS A 65 -0.34 18.70 -7.96
C CYS A 65 0.63 19.60 -7.21
N ALA A 66 0.57 19.64 -5.88
CA ALA A 66 1.50 20.42 -5.07
C ALA A 66 2.95 19.93 -5.27
N LEU A 67 3.18 18.61 -5.25
CA LEU A 67 4.51 18.05 -5.48
C LEU A 67 5.01 18.30 -6.90
N VAL A 68 4.15 18.21 -7.91
CA VAL A 68 4.47 18.53 -9.31
C VAL A 68 4.97 19.98 -9.40
N ARG A 69 4.27 20.97 -8.81
CA ARG A 69 4.71 22.37 -8.79
C ARG A 69 6.08 22.55 -8.13
N MET A 70 6.32 21.87 -7.00
CA MET A 70 7.63 21.94 -6.31
C MET A 70 8.78 21.41 -7.17
N LEU A 71 8.57 20.35 -7.92
CA LEU A 71 9.57 19.74 -8.79
C LEU A 71 9.80 20.55 -10.06
N GLN A 72 8.73 21.06 -10.69
CA GLN A 72 8.82 21.89 -11.88
C GLN A 72 9.46 23.25 -11.59
N ALA A 73 9.25 23.82 -10.40
CA ALA A 73 9.96 25.02 -9.96
C ALA A 73 11.49 24.85 -9.91
N ARG A 74 11.97 23.60 -9.89
CA ARG A 74 13.40 23.22 -10.00
C ARG A 74 13.81 22.79 -11.40
N GLY A 75 12.90 22.91 -12.38
CA GLY A 75 13.14 22.54 -13.78
C GLY A 75 13.05 21.03 -14.08
N ALA A 76 12.47 20.23 -13.21
CA ALA A 76 12.31 18.80 -13.47
C ALA A 76 11.15 18.50 -14.44
N HIS A 77 11.32 17.44 -15.24
CA HIS A 77 10.24 16.79 -15.97
C HIS A 77 9.59 15.74 -15.09
N VAL A 78 8.31 15.89 -14.81
CA VAL A 78 7.59 15.01 -13.88
C VAL A 78 6.73 14.01 -14.63
N VAL A 79 6.91 12.71 -14.34
CA VAL A 79 6.11 11.61 -14.89
C VAL A 79 5.32 10.95 -13.78
N LEU A 80 4.02 10.77 -13.99
CA LEU A 80 3.10 10.21 -13.02
C LEU A 80 2.68 8.80 -13.43
N GLY A 81 2.84 7.81 -12.57
CA GLY A 81 2.45 6.45 -12.91
C GLY A 81 2.17 5.54 -11.72
N ASP A 82 1.45 4.47 -12.02
CA ASP A 82 1.23 3.29 -11.20
C ASP A 82 0.80 2.13 -12.11
N SER A 83 0.83 0.91 -11.60
CA SER A 83 0.12 -0.21 -12.20
C SER A 83 -1.02 -0.63 -11.26
N PRO A 84 -2.24 -0.09 -11.43
CA PRO A 84 -3.40 -0.49 -10.66
C PRO A 84 -3.75 -1.96 -10.81
N GLY A 85 -4.66 -2.46 -9.98
CA GLY A 85 -5.23 -3.78 -10.18
C GLY A 85 -6.06 -3.84 -11.47
N GLY A 86 -5.86 -4.89 -12.29
CA GLY A 86 -6.53 -5.09 -13.57
C GLY A 86 -5.59 -5.01 -14.77
N LEU A 87 -6.12 -4.67 -15.93
CA LEU A 87 -5.34 -4.60 -17.17
C LEU A 87 -4.34 -3.43 -17.13
N TYR A 88 -3.10 -3.70 -17.48
CA TYR A 88 -2.08 -2.66 -17.63
C TYR A 88 -2.05 -2.21 -19.10
N ASN A 89 -2.95 -1.32 -19.45
CA ASN A 89 -3.08 -0.76 -20.81
C ASN A 89 -3.68 0.66 -20.78
N ALA A 90 -3.64 1.34 -21.92
CA ALA A 90 -4.12 2.72 -22.06
C ALA A 90 -5.57 2.88 -21.61
N ALA A 91 -6.50 2.06 -22.08
CA ALA A 91 -7.92 2.23 -21.79
C ALA A 91 -8.21 2.14 -20.27
N HIS A 92 -7.53 1.24 -19.55
CA HIS A 92 -7.73 1.11 -18.12
C HIS A 92 -7.08 2.27 -17.35
N LEU A 93 -5.83 2.63 -17.67
CA LEU A 93 -5.13 3.71 -16.98
C LEU A 93 -5.77 5.08 -17.24
N GLN A 94 -6.18 5.37 -18.47
CA GLN A 94 -6.89 6.62 -18.77
C GLN A 94 -8.14 6.77 -17.88
N ARG A 95 -8.93 5.70 -17.75
CA ARG A 95 -10.07 5.71 -16.84
C ARG A 95 -9.67 5.92 -15.37
N VAL A 96 -8.54 5.33 -14.93
CA VAL A 96 -8.04 5.54 -13.56
C VAL A 96 -7.69 7.02 -13.37
N TYR A 97 -6.94 7.62 -14.30
CA TYR A 97 -6.55 9.03 -14.24
C TYR A 97 -7.76 9.97 -14.21
N ASP A 98 -8.80 9.68 -15.03
CA ASP A 98 -10.03 10.46 -15.06
C ASP A 98 -10.76 10.39 -13.71
N VAL A 99 -11.00 9.19 -13.20
CA VAL A 99 -11.80 8.99 -11.97
C VAL A 99 -11.07 9.47 -10.72
N THR A 100 -9.75 9.34 -10.66
CA THR A 100 -8.93 9.80 -9.53
C THR A 100 -8.66 11.31 -9.55
N GLY A 101 -9.04 12.01 -10.62
CA GLY A 101 -8.81 13.46 -10.77
C GLY A 101 -7.36 13.86 -11.13
N LEU A 102 -6.51 12.89 -11.50
CA LEU A 102 -5.10 13.15 -11.82
C LEU A 102 -4.88 13.96 -13.10
N ARG A 103 -5.90 14.15 -13.94
CA ARG A 103 -5.85 15.08 -15.05
C ARG A 103 -5.48 16.53 -14.62
N ALA A 104 -5.80 16.88 -13.38
CA ALA A 104 -5.37 18.16 -12.83
C ALA A 104 -3.84 18.35 -12.84
N ALA A 105 -3.07 17.30 -12.62
CA ALA A 105 -1.61 17.36 -12.69
C ALA A 105 -1.08 17.46 -14.14
N GLU A 106 -1.79 16.85 -15.11
CA GLU A 106 -1.48 16.98 -16.54
C GLU A 106 -1.64 18.44 -17.01
N THR A 107 -2.66 19.17 -16.51
CA THR A 107 -2.84 20.59 -16.82
C THR A 107 -1.71 21.48 -16.27
N LEU A 108 -0.96 21.01 -15.29
CA LEU A 108 0.26 21.64 -14.77
C LEU A 108 1.51 21.29 -15.60
N GLY A 109 1.37 20.45 -16.64
CA GLY A 109 2.49 20.03 -17.49
C GLY A 109 3.20 18.76 -17.02
N ALA A 110 2.66 18.02 -16.07
CA ALA A 110 3.16 16.67 -15.73
C ALA A 110 2.73 15.65 -16.80
N GLU A 111 3.58 14.68 -17.09
CA GLU A 111 3.32 13.60 -18.02
C GLU A 111 2.59 12.46 -17.30
N LEU A 112 1.39 12.11 -17.71
CA LEU A 112 0.73 10.87 -17.27
C LEU A 112 1.35 9.69 -18.02
N ASN A 113 1.78 8.65 -17.31
CA ASN A 113 2.41 7.49 -17.93
C ASN A 113 1.55 6.88 -19.04
N GLY A 114 2.11 6.84 -20.24
CA GLY A 114 1.57 6.21 -21.45
C GLY A 114 2.37 5.01 -21.94
N ASP A 115 3.44 4.62 -21.23
CA ASP A 115 4.23 3.45 -21.52
C ASP A 115 3.69 2.22 -20.77
N PHE A 116 3.14 1.28 -21.50
CA PHE A 116 2.57 0.02 -20.99
C PHE A 116 3.49 -1.17 -21.21
N SER A 117 4.71 -0.92 -21.65
CA SER A 117 5.72 -1.96 -21.77
C SER A 117 6.16 -2.49 -20.40
N VAL A 118 6.67 -3.70 -20.40
CA VAL A 118 7.14 -4.39 -19.20
C VAL A 118 8.53 -4.94 -19.41
N CYS A 119 9.31 -5.01 -18.35
CA CYS A 119 10.68 -5.49 -18.37
C CYS A 119 10.87 -6.63 -17.39
N SER A 120 11.64 -7.65 -17.78
CA SER A 120 12.14 -8.64 -16.84
C SER A 120 13.32 -8.07 -16.07
N VAL A 121 13.32 -8.29 -14.77
CA VAL A 121 14.36 -7.84 -13.83
C VAL A 121 15.04 -9.05 -13.23
N SER A 122 16.37 -8.99 -13.14
CA SER A 122 17.19 -9.85 -12.29
C SER A 122 17.74 -9.00 -11.14
N TYR A 123 17.46 -9.41 -9.90
CA TYR A 123 17.90 -8.73 -8.68
C TYR A 123 18.51 -9.76 -7.72
N PRO A 124 19.78 -10.16 -7.93
CA PRO A 124 20.45 -11.22 -7.19
C PRO A 124 20.53 -10.97 -5.68
N GLU A 125 20.58 -9.69 -5.25
CA GLU A 125 20.67 -9.25 -3.85
C GLU A 125 19.36 -9.42 -3.09
N ALA A 126 18.25 -9.67 -3.81
CA ALA A 126 16.95 -9.88 -3.19
C ALA A 126 16.93 -11.09 -2.26
N VAL A 127 16.24 -10.95 -1.14
CA VAL A 127 15.98 -12.07 -0.21
C VAL A 127 15.02 -13.07 -0.84
N GLN A 128 13.97 -12.56 -1.50
CA GLN A 128 12.86 -13.38 -2.03
C GLN A 128 12.62 -13.17 -3.52
N ALA A 129 12.58 -11.93 -4.01
CA ALA A 129 12.21 -11.59 -5.39
C ALA A 129 13.43 -11.42 -6.29
N ARG A 130 14.24 -12.48 -6.48
CA ARG A 130 15.46 -12.44 -7.30
C ARG A 130 15.20 -12.24 -8.79
N SER A 131 14.00 -12.49 -9.24
CA SER A 131 13.54 -12.18 -10.60
C SER A 131 12.06 -11.83 -10.59
N PHE A 132 11.71 -10.78 -11.32
CA PHE A 132 10.32 -10.31 -11.44
C PHE A 132 10.12 -9.53 -12.75
N THR A 133 8.87 -9.20 -13.04
CA THR A 133 8.50 -8.33 -14.17
C THR A 133 8.05 -6.99 -13.60
N GLU A 134 8.60 -5.89 -14.14
CA GLU A 134 8.20 -4.54 -13.77
C GLU A 134 7.61 -3.76 -14.95
N THR A 135 6.90 -2.70 -14.64
CA THR A 135 6.46 -1.68 -15.59
C THR A 135 7.64 -0.79 -16.00
N ALA A 136 7.85 -0.59 -17.29
CA ALA A 136 9.08 0.01 -17.81
C ALA A 136 9.24 1.51 -17.55
N TYR A 137 8.14 2.25 -17.28
CA TYR A 137 8.19 3.71 -17.17
C TYR A 137 9.14 4.24 -16.08
N LEU A 138 9.38 3.46 -15.02
CA LEU A 138 10.31 3.86 -13.96
C LEU A 138 11.77 3.80 -14.37
N ARG A 139 12.12 2.97 -15.36
CA ARG A 139 13.51 2.81 -15.82
C ARG A 139 14.09 4.04 -16.50
N ASN A 140 13.21 4.86 -17.08
CA ASN A 140 13.63 6.07 -17.81
C ASN A 140 13.66 7.30 -16.89
N ALA A 141 13.52 7.12 -15.58
CA ALA A 141 13.58 8.19 -14.60
C ALA A 141 14.96 8.28 -13.96
N ASP A 142 15.45 9.51 -13.78
CA ASP A 142 16.68 9.79 -13.05
C ASP A 142 16.50 9.63 -11.55
N ALA A 143 15.26 9.81 -11.07
CA ALA A 143 14.88 9.59 -9.69
C ALA A 143 13.40 9.17 -9.56
N ILE A 144 13.12 8.39 -8.51
CA ILE A 144 11.76 7.97 -8.14
C ILE A 144 11.38 8.64 -6.83
N ILE A 145 10.21 9.25 -6.79
CA ILE A 145 9.53 9.66 -5.56
C ILE A 145 8.32 8.76 -5.37
N ASP A 146 8.23 8.13 -4.21
CA ASP A 146 7.06 7.35 -3.80
C ASP A 146 5.98 8.29 -3.25
N VAL A 147 4.75 8.21 -3.78
CA VAL A 147 3.62 9.00 -3.28
C VAL A 147 2.51 8.04 -2.90
N CYS A 148 2.49 7.68 -1.64
CA CYS A 148 1.62 6.64 -1.10
C CYS A 148 0.38 7.21 -0.39
N LYS A 149 -0.55 6.32 -0.04
CA LYS A 149 -1.78 6.60 0.69
C LYS A 149 -1.87 5.71 1.93
N LEU A 150 -2.05 6.31 3.10
CA LEU A 150 -2.18 5.55 4.34
C LEU A 150 -3.54 4.83 4.41
N LYS A 151 -3.51 3.49 4.46
CA LYS A 151 -4.70 2.63 4.46
C LYS A 151 -4.50 1.36 5.27
N THR A 152 -5.59 0.84 5.82
CA THR A 152 -5.63 -0.56 6.28
C THR A 152 -5.54 -1.54 5.11
N HIS A 153 -5.13 -2.77 5.39
CA HIS A 153 -5.03 -3.83 4.41
C HIS A 153 -5.28 -5.21 5.03
N GLY A 154 -6.24 -5.96 4.50
CA GLY A 154 -6.67 -7.24 5.04
C GLY A 154 -5.59 -8.31 5.20
N MET A 155 -4.58 -8.36 4.31
CA MET A 155 -3.45 -9.29 4.40
C MET A 155 -2.25 -8.69 5.15
N MET A 156 -1.90 -7.43 4.89
CA MET A 156 -0.64 -6.81 5.29
C MET A 156 -0.77 -5.82 6.46
N GLY A 157 -1.95 -5.75 7.11
CA GLY A 157 -2.23 -4.77 8.17
C GLY A 157 -2.39 -3.36 7.62
N MET A 158 -1.37 -2.86 6.94
CA MET A 158 -1.29 -1.52 6.39
C MET A 158 -0.83 -1.52 4.92
N THR A 159 -1.27 -0.55 4.15
CA THR A 159 -0.67 -0.10 2.90
C THR A 159 -0.14 1.31 3.11
N ASN A 160 1.15 1.50 2.82
CA ASN A 160 1.79 2.81 2.80
C ASN A 160 3.01 2.74 1.86
N ALA A 161 4.16 3.37 2.15
CA ALA A 161 5.28 3.53 1.23
C ALA A 161 5.84 2.19 0.71
N VAL A 162 6.28 1.29 1.59
CA VAL A 162 6.89 0.02 1.18
C VAL A 162 5.95 -0.81 0.31
N LYS A 163 4.70 -0.97 0.76
CA LYS A 163 3.72 -1.77 0.00
C LYS A 163 3.30 -1.11 -1.31
N ASN A 164 3.47 0.20 -1.47
CA ASN A 164 3.17 0.90 -2.72
C ASN A 164 4.01 0.37 -3.89
N PHE A 165 5.23 -0.14 -3.64
CA PHE A 165 6.08 -0.73 -4.66
C PHE A 165 5.56 -2.06 -5.24
N PHE A 166 4.55 -2.69 -4.66
CA PHE A 166 3.83 -3.75 -5.35
C PHE A 166 3.13 -3.24 -6.64
N GLY A 167 2.94 -1.93 -6.77
CA GLY A 167 2.45 -1.25 -7.96
C GLY A 167 3.44 -1.21 -9.14
N ILE A 168 4.69 -1.64 -9.00
CA ILE A 168 5.59 -1.81 -10.15
C ILE A 168 5.33 -3.11 -10.92
N ILE A 169 4.72 -4.09 -10.27
CA ILE A 169 4.29 -5.33 -10.93
C ILE A 169 3.04 -5.03 -11.77
N PRO A 170 3.01 -5.43 -13.07
CA PRO A 170 1.84 -5.25 -13.92
C PRO A 170 0.56 -5.81 -13.28
N GLY A 171 -0.53 -5.05 -13.34
CA GLY A 171 -1.75 -5.32 -12.57
C GLY A 171 -2.33 -6.72 -12.72
N THR A 172 -2.28 -7.29 -13.94
CA THR A 172 -2.75 -8.66 -14.23
C THR A 172 -1.88 -9.75 -13.62
N MET A 173 -0.60 -9.46 -13.34
CA MET A 173 0.34 -10.42 -12.75
C MET A 173 0.28 -10.47 -11.22
N LYS A 174 -0.28 -9.45 -10.55
CA LYS A 174 -0.34 -9.39 -9.08
C LYS A 174 -0.94 -10.62 -8.41
N PRO A 175 -2.04 -11.21 -8.91
CA PRO A 175 -2.57 -12.45 -8.36
C PRO A 175 -1.59 -13.63 -8.40
N GLU A 176 -0.76 -13.72 -9.46
CA GLU A 176 0.26 -14.75 -9.59
C GLU A 176 1.35 -14.62 -8.53
N TYR A 177 1.74 -13.40 -8.17
CA TYR A 177 2.68 -13.15 -7.08
C TYR A 177 2.11 -13.55 -5.72
N HIS A 178 0.82 -13.35 -5.47
CA HIS A 178 0.16 -13.87 -4.28
C HIS A 178 0.17 -15.40 -4.24
N TYR A 179 0.05 -16.06 -5.39
CA TYR A 179 0.11 -17.52 -5.47
C TYR A 179 1.54 -18.05 -5.34
N LYS A 180 2.51 -17.35 -5.94
CA LYS A 180 3.94 -17.67 -5.86
C LYS A 180 4.47 -17.54 -4.43
N TYR A 181 3.98 -16.56 -3.67
CA TYR A 181 4.38 -16.27 -2.29
C TYR A 181 3.18 -16.37 -1.33
N PRO A 182 2.62 -17.57 -1.09
CA PRO A 182 1.40 -17.73 -0.31
C PRO A 182 1.61 -17.50 1.19
N LYS A 183 2.85 -17.62 1.69
CA LYS A 183 3.18 -17.29 3.07
C LYS A 183 3.34 -15.80 3.19
N ILE A 184 2.74 -15.21 4.22
CA ILE A 184 2.76 -13.76 4.45
C ILE A 184 4.18 -13.21 4.59
N GLU A 185 5.07 -13.98 5.20
CA GLU A 185 6.47 -13.61 5.42
C GLU A 185 7.25 -13.54 4.09
N ASP A 186 7.05 -14.55 3.21
CA ASP A 186 7.66 -14.58 1.88
C ASP A 186 7.12 -13.42 1.01
N PHE A 187 5.81 -13.16 1.09
CA PHE A 187 5.18 -12.06 0.37
C PHE A 187 5.66 -10.69 0.88
N ALA A 188 5.81 -10.54 2.19
CA ALA A 188 6.36 -9.32 2.79
C ALA A 188 7.80 -9.07 2.35
N ASN A 189 8.67 -10.09 2.39
CA ASN A 189 10.04 -9.99 1.92
C ASN A 189 10.11 -9.66 0.42
N MET A 190 9.24 -10.25 -0.41
CA MET A 190 9.15 -9.91 -1.83
C MET A 190 8.81 -8.42 -2.02
N ILE A 191 7.85 -7.88 -1.27
CA ILE A 191 7.50 -6.44 -1.37
C ILE A 191 8.65 -5.54 -0.92
N VAL A 192 9.34 -5.90 0.17
CA VAL A 192 10.54 -5.18 0.62
C VAL A 192 11.63 -5.22 -0.46
N ASP A 193 11.84 -6.36 -1.12
CA ASP A 193 12.81 -6.46 -2.23
C ASP A 193 12.45 -5.53 -3.39
N LEU A 194 11.16 -5.43 -3.78
CA LEU A 194 10.73 -4.49 -4.82
C LEU A 194 11.02 -3.03 -4.44
N CYS A 195 10.79 -2.69 -3.17
CA CYS A 195 11.07 -1.37 -2.64
C CYS A 195 12.58 -1.05 -2.66
N GLU A 196 13.42 -1.99 -2.17
CA GLU A 196 14.87 -1.86 -2.17
C GLU A 196 15.48 -1.82 -3.57
N TYR A 197 14.86 -2.49 -4.54
CA TYR A 197 15.24 -2.40 -5.94
C TYR A 197 14.99 -1.00 -6.52
N CYS A 198 13.81 -0.43 -6.26
CA CYS A 198 13.42 0.89 -6.79
C CYS A 198 14.17 2.04 -6.13
N LYS A 199 14.60 1.93 -4.88
CA LYS A 199 15.37 2.93 -4.12
C LYS A 199 14.83 4.35 -4.26
N PRO A 200 13.60 4.64 -3.81
CA PRO A 200 13.05 5.98 -3.92
C PRO A 200 13.94 7.01 -3.22
N ARG A 201 14.10 8.18 -3.84
CA ARG A 201 14.87 9.29 -3.26
C ARG A 201 14.10 10.01 -2.17
N LEU A 202 12.77 9.94 -2.22
CA LEU A 202 11.86 10.55 -1.28
C LEU A 202 10.55 9.76 -1.28
N CYS A 203 9.92 9.65 -0.13
CA CYS A 203 8.58 9.08 0.04
C CYS A 203 7.68 10.15 0.65
N ILE A 204 6.50 10.32 0.07
CA ILE A 204 5.43 11.21 0.56
C ILE A 204 4.22 10.35 0.90
N CYS A 205 3.73 10.45 2.13
CA CYS A 205 2.51 9.78 2.53
C CYS A 205 1.36 10.77 2.64
N ASP A 206 0.31 10.56 1.87
CA ASP A 206 -0.96 11.24 2.04
C ASP A 206 -1.72 10.56 3.19
N ALA A 207 -1.67 11.17 4.35
CA ALA A 207 -2.42 10.87 5.56
C ALA A 207 -3.35 12.02 5.96
N VAL A 208 -3.76 12.90 5.03
CA VAL A 208 -4.79 13.90 5.31
C VAL A 208 -6.11 13.19 5.61
N VAL A 209 -6.55 12.31 4.72
CA VAL A 209 -7.67 11.38 4.94
C VAL A 209 -7.20 9.98 4.60
N GLY A 210 -7.07 9.10 5.57
CA GLY A 210 -6.73 7.68 5.36
C GLY A 210 -7.96 6.82 5.11
N MET A 211 -7.74 5.53 4.80
CA MET A 211 -8.82 4.54 4.73
C MET A 211 -8.73 3.56 5.89
N GLU A 212 -9.75 3.50 6.71
CA GLU A 212 -9.91 2.57 7.82
C GLU A 212 -10.80 1.36 7.49
N GLY A 213 -10.77 0.32 8.31
CA GLY A 213 -11.66 -0.85 8.19
C GLY A 213 -11.24 -1.79 7.06
N ASN A 214 -12.16 -2.15 6.17
CA ASN A 214 -11.98 -3.20 5.16
C ASN A 214 -11.15 -2.76 3.93
N GLY A 215 -10.01 -2.05 4.18
CA GLY A 215 -9.09 -1.63 3.11
C GLY A 215 -8.42 -2.80 2.37
N PRO A 216 -7.77 -2.54 1.22
CA PRO A 216 -7.35 -1.23 0.71
C PRO A 216 -8.37 -0.52 -0.22
N THR A 217 -9.54 -1.12 -0.52
CA THR A 217 -10.51 -0.59 -1.48
C THR A 217 -11.96 -0.56 -0.98
N GLN A 218 -12.26 -1.17 0.16
CA GLN A 218 -13.60 -1.36 0.70
C GLN A 218 -13.73 -0.84 2.14
N GLY A 219 -12.80 0.01 2.56
CA GLY A 219 -12.84 0.68 3.85
C GLY A 219 -13.69 1.96 3.82
N SER A 220 -13.55 2.76 4.85
CA SER A 220 -14.18 4.07 4.99
C SER A 220 -13.11 5.16 5.07
N ALA A 221 -13.38 6.31 4.49
CA ALA A 221 -12.53 7.47 4.64
C ALA A 221 -12.50 7.92 6.11
N ARG A 222 -11.32 8.22 6.63
CA ARG A 222 -11.08 8.66 8.01
C ARG A 222 -10.08 9.81 8.02
N PRO A 223 -10.43 11.00 8.51
CA PRO A 223 -9.48 12.08 8.70
C PRO A 223 -8.36 11.66 9.68
N ILE A 224 -7.10 11.91 9.30
CA ILE A 224 -5.91 11.76 10.14
C ILE A 224 -5.28 13.14 10.30
N GLY A 225 -5.20 13.93 9.21
CA GLY A 225 -4.88 15.35 9.25
C GLY A 225 -3.39 15.66 9.11
N CYS A 226 -2.62 14.87 8.38
CA CYS A 226 -1.21 15.18 8.12
C CYS A 226 -0.70 14.66 6.77
N LEU A 227 0.43 15.23 6.33
CA LEU A 227 1.32 14.69 5.33
C LEU A 227 2.62 14.25 5.98
N LEU A 228 3.20 13.16 5.50
CA LEU A 228 4.52 12.70 5.95
C LEU A 228 5.50 12.72 4.79
N ALA A 229 6.77 12.98 5.09
CA ALA A 229 7.89 12.85 4.16
C ALA A 229 9.08 12.15 4.82
N ALA A 230 9.78 11.30 4.08
CA ALA A 230 11.01 10.64 4.51
C ALA A 230 11.81 10.17 3.29
N GLU A 231 13.14 10.06 3.43
CA GLU A 231 13.93 9.36 2.41
C GLU A 231 13.80 7.83 2.55
N SER A 232 13.69 7.33 3.78
CA SER A 232 13.48 5.90 4.02
C SER A 232 11.99 5.53 4.00
N PRO A 233 11.54 4.68 3.07
CA PRO A 233 10.16 4.18 3.05
C PRO A 233 9.84 3.36 4.30
N HIS A 234 10.83 2.67 4.87
CA HIS A 234 10.66 1.85 6.06
C HIS A 234 10.48 2.71 7.33
N ALA A 235 11.28 3.77 7.47
CA ALA A 235 11.12 4.73 8.56
C ALA A 235 9.77 5.46 8.49
N LEU A 236 9.34 5.83 7.28
CA LEU A 236 8.03 6.44 7.06
C LEU A 236 6.90 5.50 7.46
N ASP A 237 6.97 4.22 7.06
CA ASP A 237 5.98 3.21 7.44
C ASP A 237 5.96 2.96 8.96
N LEU A 238 7.12 2.99 9.62
CA LEU A 238 7.24 2.81 11.08
C LEU A 238 6.52 3.92 11.86
N VAL A 239 6.67 5.18 11.41
CA VAL A 239 5.95 6.30 12.03
C VAL A 239 4.47 6.25 11.68
N ALA A 240 4.13 5.99 10.41
CA ALA A 240 2.75 5.95 9.93
C ALA A 240 1.91 4.85 10.59
N CYS A 241 2.50 3.69 10.92
CA CYS A 241 1.76 2.62 11.58
C CYS A 241 1.28 3.06 12.98
N GLY A 242 2.09 3.84 13.71
CA GLY A 242 1.72 4.39 15.02
C GLY A 242 0.56 5.38 14.94
N LEU A 243 0.46 6.19 13.87
CA LEU A 243 -0.64 7.13 13.67
C LEU A 243 -2.02 6.46 13.65
N ILE A 244 -2.09 5.21 13.20
CA ILE A 244 -3.32 4.43 13.09
C ILE A 244 -3.43 3.31 14.13
N GLY A 245 -2.62 3.39 15.21
CA GLY A 245 -2.68 2.47 16.34
C GLY A 245 -2.20 1.05 16.06
N LEU A 246 -1.42 0.82 14.99
CA LEU A 246 -0.78 -0.47 14.72
C LEU A 246 0.61 -0.53 15.37
N ARG A 247 0.98 -1.73 15.81
CA ARG A 247 2.35 -2.04 16.20
C ARG A 247 3.16 -2.53 14.99
N PRO A 248 4.49 -2.34 14.96
CA PRO A 248 5.34 -2.81 13.86
C PRO A 248 5.21 -4.30 13.55
N ASP A 249 4.96 -5.13 14.58
CA ASP A 249 4.76 -6.57 14.44
C ASP A 249 3.40 -6.97 13.80
N GLU A 250 2.46 -6.04 13.70
CA GLU A 250 1.19 -6.21 13.00
C GLU A 250 1.28 -5.86 11.50
N VAL A 251 2.41 -5.30 11.06
CA VAL A 251 2.68 -4.90 9.67
C VAL A 251 3.80 -5.79 9.10
N PRO A 252 3.48 -6.81 8.30
CA PRO A 252 4.48 -7.78 7.82
C PRO A 252 5.67 -7.19 7.08
N THR A 253 5.46 -6.10 6.32
CA THR A 253 6.56 -5.39 5.64
C THR A 253 7.51 -4.70 6.63
N LEU A 254 7.00 -4.14 7.72
CA LEU A 254 7.84 -3.60 8.80
C LEU A 254 8.59 -4.69 9.53
N THR A 255 7.91 -5.80 9.87
CA THR A 255 8.58 -6.96 10.48
C THR A 255 9.73 -7.47 9.60
N ALA A 256 9.52 -7.57 8.28
CA ALA A 256 10.57 -7.97 7.34
C ALA A 256 11.72 -6.94 7.29
N ALA A 257 11.39 -5.65 7.21
CA ALA A 257 12.38 -4.56 7.18
C ALA A 257 13.25 -4.52 8.45
N ILE A 258 12.64 -4.63 9.63
CA ILE A 258 13.33 -4.66 10.92
C ILE A 258 14.30 -5.86 10.99
N ARG A 259 13.83 -7.06 10.64
CA ARG A 259 14.69 -8.26 10.62
C ARG A 259 15.86 -8.16 9.65
N ARG A 260 15.73 -7.36 8.60
CA ARG A 260 16.78 -7.10 7.61
C ARG A 260 17.69 -5.92 7.98
N GLY A 261 17.46 -5.25 9.10
CA GLY A 261 18.21 -4.08 9.52
C GLY A 261 17.97 -2.82 8.69
N LEU A 262 16.87 -2.77 7.91
CA LEU A 262 16.49 -1.62 7.08
C LEU A 262 15.72 -0.54 7.85
N CYS A 263 15.26 -0.88 9.05
CA CYS A 263 14.47 -0.02 9.91
C CYS A 263 14.76 -0.37 11.37
N PRO A 264 14.79 0.60 12.30
CA PRO A 264 14.86 0.31 13.74
C PRO A 264 13.58 -0.39 14.22
N GLU A 265 13.66 -1.03 15.38
CA GLU A 265 12.53 -1.75 15.98
C GLU A 265 11.42 -0.81 16.48
N SER A 266 11.80 0.42 16.83
CA SER A 266 10.88 1.39 17.41
C SER A 266 11.11 2.80 16.85
N ARG A 267 10.03 3.59 16.85
CA ARG A 267 9.97 4.98 16.38
C ARG A 267 10.88 5.91 17.19
N GLU A 268 11.11 5.61 18.47
CA GLU A 268 11.94 6.41 19.38
C GLU A 268 13.41 6.47 18.96
N ALA A 269 13.84 5.52 18.13
CA ALA A 269 15.17 5.54 17.53
C ALA A 269 15.30 6.48 16.31
N LEU A 270 14.20 7.08 15.86
CA LEU A 270 14.14 8.00 14.74
C LEU A 270 14.07 9.46 15.21
N ARG A 271 14.69 10.35 14.45
CA ARG A 271 14.49 11.80 14.61
C ARG A 271 13.25 12.19 13.81
N VAL A 272 12.16 12.46 14.51
CA VAL A 272 10.87 12.81 13.90
C VAL A 272 10.62 14.31 14.05
N TYR A 273 10.29 14.99 12.93
CA TYR A 273 9.77 16.35 12.92
C TYR A 273 8.26 16.32 13.04
N GLY A 274 7.69 17.17 13.87
CA GLY A 274 6.25 17.20 14.15
C GLY A 274 5.87 16.29 15.32
N ASP A 275 4.63 16.41 15.78
CA ASP A 275 4.09 15.66 16.93
C ASP A 275 3.23 14.50 16.44
N ALA A 276 3.84 13.32 16.31
CA ALA A 276 3.16 12.12 15.85
C ALA A 276 2.12 11.62 16.86
N ASP A 277 2.30 11.88 18.16
CA ASP A 277 1.35 11.45 19.19
C ASP A 277 0.09 12.32 19.17
N ALA A 278 0.23 13.62 18.96
CA ALA A 278 -0.90 14.53 18.81
C ALA A 278 -1.73 14.26 17.53
N LEU A 279 -1.11 13.68 16.50
CA LEU A 279 -1.74 13.32 15.23
C LEU A 279 -2.27 11.87 15.20
N ALA A 280 -2.00 11.07 16.22
CA ALA A 280 -2.43 9.69 16.28
C ALA A 280 -3.96 9.58 16.46
N VAL A 281 -4.59 8.69 15.71
CA VAL A 281 -6.03 8.43 15.74
C VAL A 281 -6.30 7.17 16.54
N ALA A 282 -6.60 7.33 17.84
CA ALA A 282 -6.72 6.23 18.80
C ALA A 282 -7.82 5.22 18.47
N ASP A 283 -8.91 5.65 17.82
CA ASP A 283 -10.07 4.84 17.46
C ASP A 283 -10.07 4.45 15.96
N PHE A 284 -8.93 4.49 15.29
CA PHE A 284 -8.80 4.06 13.89
C PHE A 284 -9.12 2.58 13.75
N LYS A 285 -10.05 2.25 12.88
CA LYS A 285 -10.52 0.86 12.71
C LYS A 285 -9.53 0.04 11.88
N THR A 286 -8.56 -0.55 12.54
CA THR A 286 -7.61 -1.46 11.91
C THR A 286 -8.23 -2.80 11.56
N VAL A 287 -7.59 -3.55 10.66
CA VAL A 287 -7.93 -4.94 10.34
C VAL A 287 -6.82 -5.81 10.89
N PRO A 288 -7.10 -6.81 11.76
CA PRO A 288 -6.08 -7.75 12.18
C PRO A 288 -5.48 -8.43 10.97
N SER A 289 -4.18 -8.27 10.80
CA SER A 289 -3.44 -8.97 9.78
C SER A 289 -3.20 -10.42 10.19
N GLN A 290 -2.86 -11.27 9.21
CA GLN A 290 -2.40 -12.63 9.53
C GLN A 290 -1.12 -12.60 10.40
N ALA A 291 -0.35 -11.53 10.39
CA ALA A 291 0.88 -11.37 11.15
C ALA A 291 0.63 -11.53 12.66
N SER A 292 -0.44 -10.95 13.20
CA SER A 292 -0.77 -11.08 14.62
C SER A 292 -1.01 -12.52 15.09
N VAL A 293 -1.31 -13.43 14.16
CA VAL A 293 -1.52 -14.87 14.43
C VAL A 293 -0.20 -15.66 14.32
N PHE A 294 0.71 -15.26 13.41
CA PHE A 294 1.96 -15.98 13.16
C PHE A 294 3.02 -15.82 14.25
N PHE A 295 3.05 -14.72 14.99
CA PHE A 295 4.05 -14.44 16.03
C PHE A 295 3.95 -15.35 17.26
N ARG A 296 2.87 -16.10 17.42
CA ARG A 296 2.70 -17.09 18.51
C ARG A 296 3.24 -18.48 18.19
N ARG A 297 3.83 -18.71 17.00
CA ARG A 297 4.43 -19.99 16.61
C ARG A 297 5.82 -20.17 17.22
N GLY A 298 5.91 -20.81 18.39
CA GLY A 298 7.18 -21.09 19.06
C GLY A 298 7.33 -22.52 19.58
N GLY A 299 6.33 -23.36 19.41
CA GLY A 299 6.36 -24.74 19.95
C GLY A 299 7.22 -25.70 19.11
N LYS A 300 8.21 -26.35 19.72
CA LYS A 300 8.98 -27.44 19.11
C LYS A 300 8.31 -28.78 19.47
N GLY A 301 7.76 -29.52 18.48
CA GLY A 301 7.21 -30.88 18.67
C GLY A 301 5.95 -31.13 17.82
N PRO A 302 5.57 -32.41 17.62
CA PRO A 302 4.42 -32.80 16.79
C PRO A 302 3.09 -32.31 17.36
N VAL A 303 2.91 -32.31 18.67
CA VAL A 303 1.71 -31.79 19.35
C VAL A 303 1.60 -30.29 19.20
N ALA A 304 2.71 -29.55 19.35
CA ALA A 304 2.75 -28.12 19.14
C ALA A 304 2.38 -27.76 17.68
N LYS A 305 2.85 -28.52 16.69
CA LYS A 305 2.48 -28.35 15.28
C LYS A 305 0.99 -28.58 15.02
N LEU A 306 0.38 -29.56 15.69
CA LEU A 306 -1.06 -29.84 15.54
C LEU A 306 -1.91 -28.73 16.17
N VAL A 307 -1.53 -28.27 17.36
CA VAL A 307 -2.17 -27.13 18.05
C VAL A 307 -1.99 -25.84 17.24
N ASP A 308 -0.79 -25.57 16.72
CA ASP A 308 -0.51 -24.42 15.87
C ASP A 308 -1.34 -24.46 14.57
N SER A 309 -1.49 -25.63 13.94
CA SER A 309 -2.34 -25.80 12.75
C SER A 309 -3.81 -25.54 13.05
N PHE A 310 -4.31 -26.07 14.18
CA PHE A 310 -5.69 -25.85 14.63
C PHE A 310 -5.94 -24.36 14.95
N LEU A 311 -5.05 -23.76 15.73
CA LEU A 311 -5.12 -22.32 16.06
C LEU A 311 -5.00 -21.45 14.82
N PHE A 312 -4.15 -21.82 13.86
CA PHE A 312 -4.03 -21.12 12.59
C PHE A 312 -5.38 -21.08 11.84
N HIS A 313 -6.04 -22.22 11.67
CA HIS A 313 -7.36 -22.26 11.02
C HIS A 313 -8.45 -21.54 11.81
N LEU A 314 -8.35 -21.50 13.13
CA LEU A 314 -9.31 -20.85 14.00
C LEU A 314 -9.13 -19.33 14.02
N LEU A 315 -7.88 -18.83 13.98
CA LEU A 315 -7.55 -17.43 14.18
C LEU A 315 -7.29 -16.67 12.86
N THR A 316 -6.95 -17.39 11.77
CA THR A 316 -6.64 -16.72 10.49
C THR A 316 -7.88 -16.04 9.90
N PRO A 317 -7.78 -14.75 9.54
CA PRO A 317 -8.83 -14.06 8.79
C PRO A 317 -9.09 -14.76 7.45
N TYR A 318 -10.34 -14.77 7.01
CA TYR A 318 -10.74 -15.42 5.76
C TYR A 318 -11.71 -14.56 4.96
N PRO A 319 -11.75 -14.69 3.61
CA PRO A 319 -12.72 -13.95 2.82
C PRO A 319 -14.14 -14.47 3.10
N LYS A 320 -15.05 -13.54 3.45
CA LYS A 320 -16.44 -13.81 3.78
C LYS A 320 -17.37 -13.09 2.81
N LEU A 321 -18.35 -13.80 2.27
CA LEU A 321 -19.38 -13.22 1.41
C LEU A 321 -20.47 -12.52 2.22
N HIS A 322 -20.72 -11.25 1.91
CA HIS A 322 -21.93 -10.52 2.28
C HIS A 322 -22.96 -10.65 1.15
N ALA A 323 -23.82 -11.67 1.24
CA ALA A 323 -24.66 -12.12 0.14
C ALA A 323 -25.62 -11.06 -0.40
N LYS A 324 -26.10 -10.13 0.46
CA LYS A 324 -27.00 -9.03 0.08
C LYS A 324 -26.36 -8.03 -0.88
N ALA A 325 -25.06 -7.75 -0.73
CA ALA A 325 -24.31 -6.83 -1.58
C ALA A 325 -23.79 -7.48 -2.88
N CYS A 326 -23.83 -8.82 -2.97
CA CYS A 326 -23.27 -9.53 -4.12
C CYS A 326 -24.21 -9.45 -5.34
N ILE A 327 -23.68 -9.00 -6.47
CA ILE A 327 -24.38 -8.90 -7.77
C ILE A 327 -24.09 -10.08 -8.72
N GLY A 328 -23.34 -11.10 -8.30
CA GLY A 328 -23.03 -12.28 -9.10
C GLY A 328 -22.07 -12.07 -10.28
N CYS A 329 -21.28 -10.99 -10.29
CA CYS A 329 -20.44 -10.56 -11.43
C CYS A 329 -19.21 -11.45 -11.72
N ARG A 330 -18.94 -12.49 -10.92
CA ARG A 330 -17.84 -13.47 -11.05
C ARG A 330 -16.42 -12.89 -10.90
N LYS A 331 -16.20 -11.59 -10.71
CA LYS A 331 -14.86 -11.01 -10.62
C LYS A 331 -13.99 -11.70 -9.54
N CYS A 332 -14.58 -12.02 -8.38
CA CYS A 332 -13.87 -12.72 -7.31
C CYS A 332 -13.42 -14.14 -7.69
N ALA A 333 -14.20 -14.87 -8.48
CA ALA A 333 -13.81 -16.19 -8.97
C ALA A 333 -12.72 -16.11 -10.04
N ASN A 334 -12.85 -15.15 -10.97
CA ASN A 334 -11.89 -14.96 -12.06
C ASN A 334 -10.52 -14.49 -11.57
N ILE A 335 -10.45 -13.64 -10.53
CA ILE A 335 -9.20 -13.11 -10.00
C ILE A 335 -8.52 -14.07 -9.00
N CYS A 336 -9.20 -15.13 -8.55
CA CYS A 336 -8.67 -16.03 -7.53
C CYS A 336 -7.49 -16.85 -8.06
N PRO A 337 -6.24 -16.60 -7.63
CA PRO A 337 -5.08 -17.30 -8.19
C PRO A 337 -5.04 -18.78 -7.77
N ALA A 338 -5.61 -19.11 -6.61
CA ALA A 338 -5.74 -20.48 -6.11
C ALA A 338 -6.97 -21.21 -6.66
N LYS A 339 -7.79 -20.56 -7.53
CA LYS A 339 -9.06 -21.10 -8.04
C LYS A 339 -10.00 -21.64 -6.95
N ALA A 340 -9.89 -21.10 -5.75
CA ALA A 340 -10.64 -21.52 -4.56
C ALA A 340 -12.10 -21.02 -4.55
N ILE A 341 -12.57 -20.32 -5.59
CA ILE A 341 -13.91 -19.72 -5.64
C ILE A 341 -14.68 -20.28 -6.85
N THR A 342 -15.80 -20.94 -6.57
CA THR A 342 -16.76 -21.40 -7.57
C THR A 342 -18.07 -20.63 -7.46
N MET A 343 -18.80 -20.48 -8.58
CA MET A 343 -20.11 -19.83 -8.57
C MET A 343 -21.21 -20.87 -8.43
N GLN A 344 -22.05 -20.72 -7.40
CA GLN A 344 -23.22 -21.56 -7.18
C GLN A 344 -24.47 -20.68 -7.04
N ARG A 345 -25.49 -20.94 -7.87
CA ARG A 345 -26.73 -20.15 -7.92
C ARG A 345 -26.48 -18.64 -7.97
N GLY A 346 -25.51 -18.20 -8.80
CA GLY A 346 -25.14 -16.78 -8.98
C GLY A 346 -24.34 -16.17 -7.83
N LYS A 347 -23.94 -16.94 -6.82
CA LYS A 347 -23.14 -16.46 -5.69
C LYS A 347 -21.80 -17.20 -5.58
N PRO A 348 -20.70 -16.55 -5.12
CA PRO A 348 -19.44 -17.23 -4.90
C PRO A 348 -19.49 -18.16 -3.69
N ARG A 349 -18.97 -19.36 -3.85
CA ARG A 349 -18.67 -20.31 -2.78
C ARG A 349 -17.15 -20.49 -2.68
N ILE A 350 -16.60 -20.32 -1.50
CA ILE A 350 -15.17 -20.34 -1.24
C ILE A 350 -14.80 -21.70 -0.64
N ASP A 351 -13.87 -22.39 -1.30
CA ASP A 351 -13.20 -23.56 -0.72
C ASP A 351 -12.10 -23.07 0.23
N ARG A 352 -12.34 -23.22 1.54
CA ARG A 352 -11.42 -22.77 2.58
C ARG A 352 -10.12 -23.57 2.64
N LYS A 353 -10.11 -24.81 2.13
CA LYS A 353 -8.89 -25.63 2.10
C LYS A 353 -7.94 -25.20 0.98
N ALA A 354 -8.51 -24.81 -0.17
CA ALA A 354 -7.75 -24.31 -1.31
C ALA A 354 -7.40 -22.81 -1.17
N CYS A 355 -8.08 -22.06 -0.29
CA CYS A 355 -7.90 -20.61 -0.14
C CYS A 355 -6.55 -20.28 0.50
N ILE A 356 -5.74 -19.46 -0.18
CA ILE A 356 -4.45 -18.95 0.31
C ILE A 356 -4.55 -17.64 1.11
N HIS A 357 -5.75 -17.17 1.42
CA HIS A 357 -6.03 -15.97 2.23
C HIS A 357 -5.38 -14.67 1.72
N CYS A 358 -5.18 -14.53 0.41
CA CYS A 358 -4.58 -13.34 -0.21
C CYS A 358 -5.50 -12.12 -0.30
N PHE A 359 -6.80 -12.31 -0.14
CA PHE A 359 -7.85 -11.27 -0.24
C PHE A 359 -7.99 -10.57 -1.60
N CYS A 360 -7.35 -11.02 -2.69
CA CYS A 360 -7.59 -10.47 -4.02
C CYS A 360 -9.09 -10.42 -4.38
N CYS A 361 -9.88 -11.41 -3.95
CA CYS A 361 -11.33 -11.44 -4.16
C CYS A 361 -12.07 -10.29 -3.45
N GLN A 362 -11.53 -9.79 -2.35
CA GLN A 362 -12.05 -8.63 -1.62
C GLN A 362 -11.64 -7.33 -2.32
N GLU A 363 -10.37 -7.17 -2.67
CA GLU A 363 -9.84 -5.97 -3.32
C GLU A 363 -10.53 -5.69 -4.67
N PHE A 364 -10.81 -6.74 -5.45
CA PHE A 364 -11.44 -6.62 -6.77
C PHE A 364 -12.98 -6.66 -6.76
N CYS A 365 -13.63 -6.72 -5.60
CA CYS A 365 -15.08 -6.76 -5.52
C CYS A 365 -15.69 -5.35 -5.73
N PRO A 366 -16.40 -5.05 -6.84
CA PRO A 366 -16.87 -3.69 -7.13
C PRO A 366 -18.02 -3.24 -6.22
N LYS A 367 -18.57 -4.14 -5.39
CA LYS A 367 -19.69 -3.86 -4.49
C LYS A 367 -19.35 -4.13 -3.04
N GLY A 368 -18.06 -4.33 -2.68
CA GLY A 368 -17.65 -4.64 -1.31
C GLY A 368 -18.30 -5.89 -0.71
N ALA A 369 -18.83 -6.77 -1.57
CA ALA A 369 -19.53 -7.98 -1.11
C ALA A 369 -18.59 -9.03 -0.50
N MET A 370 -17.31 -8.98 -0.83
CA MET A 370 -16.28 -9.82 -0.21
C MET A 370 -15.60 -9.00 0.89
N GLN A 371 -15.60 -9.51 2.11
CA GLN A 371 -15.08 -8.82 3.28
C GLN A 371 -14.09 -9.71 4.02
N VAL A 372 -13.24 -9.11 4.86
CA VAL A 372 -12.39 -9.85 5.79
C VAL A 372 -13.26 -10.40 6.91
N GLY A 373 -13.44 -11.71 6.96
CA GLY A 373 -14.20 -12.42 8.00
C GLY A 373 -13.28 -12.90 9.12
N ARG A 374 -13.84 -12.96 10.34
CA ARG A 374 -13.19 -13.46 11.56
C ARG A 374 -14.05 -14.54 12.18
N ASN A 375 -13.43 -15.54 12.79
CA ASN A 375 -14.13 -16.51 13.60
C ASN A 375 -14.65 -15.89 14.90
N ALA A 376 -15.68 -16.50 15.50
CA ALA A 376 -16.33 -15.98 16.73
C ALA A 376 -15.33 -15.82 17.89
N VAL A 377 -14.34 -16.72 18.00
CA VAL A 377 -13.29 -16.67 19.02
C VAL A 377 -12.44 -15.40 18.91
N MET A 378 -12.08 -14.99 17.69
CA MET A 378 -11.32 -13.75 17.46
C MET A 378 -12.11 -12.50 17.90
N ARG A 379 -13.42 -12.49 17.67
CA ARG A 379 -14.28 -11.37 18.09
C ARG A 379 -14.37 -11.18 19.61
N ILE A 380 -14.14 -12.28 20.37
CA ILE A 380 -14.16 -12.26 21.84
C ILE A 380 -12.80 -11.78 22.39
N LEU A 381 -11.70 -12.16 21.73
CA LEU A 381 -10.33 -11.79 22.14
C LEU A 381 -9.94 -10.36 21.79
N GLU A 382 -10.71 -9.68 20.94
CA GLU A 382 -10.50 -8.29 20.49
C GLU A 382 -11.39 -7.27 21.22
N LYS A 383 -12.24 -7.72 22.14
CA LYS A 383 -13.00 -6.90 23.09
C LYS A 383 -12.25 -6.76 24.41
#